data_d0fa95c94f9f6999d873fb2fbe4d3af0
#
_entry.id   d0fa95c94f9f6999d873fb2fbe4d3af0
#
_cell.length_a   1.000
_cell.length_b   1.000
_cell.length_c   1.000
_cell.angle_alpha   90.00
_cell.angle_beta   90.00
_cell.angle_gamma   90.00
#
_symmetry.space_group_name_H-M   'P 1'
#
loop_
_entity.id
_entity.type
_entity.pdbx_description
1 polymer ?
#
loop_
_entity_poly.entity_id
_entity_poly.type
_entity_poly.pdbx_seq_one_letter_code
_entity_poly.pdbx_strand_id
1 'polypeptide(L)'
;MLKSYLEELRKTKLLEPQEEQLLWERVAEGDVKAHQKLMVAYQPLVFKIAISFQLQENETMELVQEGMVGLLEAAENYDYTRGVAFSVFATFRIKGRMLDYLKKTNNGMLYLEGDLGRGLTLGETL
;
A
#
# COMPACT_ATOMS: atom_id res chain seq x y z
N MET A 1 14.53 -13.80 0.74
CA MET A 1 13.70 -13.12 -0.26
C MET A 1 13.29 -11.73 0.17
N LEU A 2 12.60 -11.61 1.28
CA LEU A 2 12.15 -10.30 1.75
C LEU A 2 13.31 -9.33 1.95
N LYS A 3 14.38 -9.80 2.56
CA LYS A 3 15.55 -8.96 2.81
C LYS A 3 16.16 -8.42 1.53
N SER A 4 16.21 -9.24 0.48
CA SER A 4 16.73 -8.79 -0.83
C SER A 4 15.86 -7.70 -1.43
N TYR A 5 14.54 -7.85 -1.33
CA TYR A 5 13.62 -6.83 -1.80
C TYR A 5 13.80 -5.53 -1.05
N LEU A 6 13.97 -5.63 0.28
CA LEU A 6 14.14 -4.43 1.09
C LEU A 6 15.42 -3.68 0.74
N GLU A 7 16.48 -4.41 0.43
CA GLU A 7 17.73 -3.77 0.02
C GLU A 7 17.58 -3.06 -1.32
N GLU A 8 16.86 -3.66 -2.26
CA GLU A 8 16.58 -3.02 -3.54
C GLU A 8 15.72 -1.77 -3.34
N LEU A 9 14.72 -1.86 -2.46
CA LEU A 9 13.83 -0.73 -2.23
C LEU A 9 14.52 0.46 -1.60
N ARG A 10 15.59 0.24 -0.84
CA ARG A 10 16.38 1.33 -0.27
C ARG A 10 16.99 2.22 -1.33
N LYS A 11 17.20 1.68 -2.53
CA LYS A 11 17.76 2.41 -3.65
C LYS A 11 16.73 3.24 -4.38
N THR A 12 15.46 3.02 -4.08
CA THR A 12 14.37 3.74 -4.73
C THR A 12 14.29 5.14 -4.14
N LYS A 13 14.41 6.14 -4.99
CA LYS A 13 14.32 7.53 -4.56
C LYS A 13 12.86 7.92 -4.40
N LEU A 14 12.57 8.63 -3.33
CA LEU A 14 11.26 9.24 -3.15
C LEU A 14 11.13 10.38 -4.16
N LEU A 15 9.94 10.53 -4.70
CA LEU A 15 9.67 11.60 -5.64
C LEU A 15 9.50 12.92 -4.89
N GLU A 16 10.04 13.98 -5.47
CA GLU A 16 9.77 15.32 -4.96
C GLU A 16 8.31 15.66 -5.25
N PRO A 17 7.64 16.45 -4.38
CA PRO A 17 6.22 16.77 -4.60
C PRO A 17 5.92 17.35 -5.97
N GLN A 18 6.79 18.20 -6.48
CA GLN A 18 6.59 18.81 -7.78
C GLN A 18 6.70 17.79 -8.90
N GLU A 19 7.66 16.88 -8.78
CA GLU A 19 7.84 15.81 -9.75
C GLU A 19 6.65 14.86 -9.73
N GLU A 20 6.18 14.52 -8.55
CA GLU A 20 5.03 13.63 -8.41
C GLU A 20 3.79 14.24 -9.04
N GLN A 21 3.53 15.52 -8.77
CA GLN A 21 2.36 16.18 -9.35
C GLN A 21 2.40 16.13 -10.86
N LEU A 22 3.56 16.40 -11.44
CA LEU A 22 3.72 16.37 -12.89
C LEU A 22 3.43 14.96 -13.44
N LEU A 23 3.86 13.93 -12.72
CA LEU A 23 3.59 12.56 -13.14
C LEU A 23 2.10 12.25 -13.09
N TRP A 24 1.38 12.70 -12.06
CA TRP A 24 -0.06 12.49 -12.00
C TRP A 24 -0.79 13.19 -13.15
N GLU A 25 -0.33 14.39 -13.52
CA GLU A 25 -0.90 15.08 -14.68
C GLU A 25 -0.74 14.25 -15.94
N ARG A 26 0.43 13.65 -16.12
CA ARG A 26 0.70 12.81 -17.28
C ARG A 26 -0.11 11.52 -17.26
N VAL A 27 -0.30 10.94 -16.07
CA VAL A 27 -1.15 9.75 -15.94
C VAL A 27 -2.57 10.07 -16.40
N ALA A 28 -3.07 11.25 -16.04
CA ALA A 28 -4.40 11.68 -16.46
C ALA A 28 -4.50 11.80 -17.97
N GLU A 29 -3.37 12.01 -18.66
CA GLU A 29 -3.32 12.07 -20.11
C GLU A 29 -3.07 10.70 -20.75
N GLY A 30 -2.97 9.64 -19.93
CA GLY A 30 -2.78 8.30 -20.44
C GLY A 30 -1.34 7.85 -20.56
N ASP A 31 -0.40 8.55 -19.91
CA ASP A 31 1.02 8.22 -19.99
C ASP A 31 1.34 7.00 -19.12
N VAL A 32 1.55 5.85 -19.78
CA VAL A 32 1.81 4.58 -19.11
C VAL A 32 3.14 4.62 -18.36
N LYS A 33 4.15 5.27 -18.92
CA LYS A 33 5.46 5.34 -18.28
C LYS A 33 5.41 6.15 -16.98
N ALA A 34 4.63 7.23 -16.97
CA ALA A 34 4.44 8.02 -15.76
C ALA A 34 3.77 7.19 -14.68
N HIS A 35 2.77 6.39 -15.05
CA HIS A 35 2.10 5.49 -14.12
C HIS A 35 3.07 4.48 -13.53
N GLN A 36 3.89 3.86 -14.38
CA GLN A 36 4.88 2.88 -13.92
C GLN A 36 5.87 3.51 -12.95
N LYS A 37 6.32 4.71 -13.25
CA LYS A 37 7.28 5.40 -12.40
C LYS A 37 6.70 5.68 -11.01
N LEU A 38 5.43 6.08 -10.97
CA LEU A 38 4.74 6.30 -9.69
C LEU A 38 4.59 5.00 -8.91
N MET A 39 4.22 3.91 -9.60
CA MET A 39 4.05 2.64 -8.91
C MET A 39 5.36 2.14 -8.32
N VAL A 40 6.46 2.27 -9.05
CA VAL A 40 7.77 1.89 -8.53
C VAL A 40 8.13 2.75 -7.31
N ALA A 41 7.88 4.05 -7.39
CA ALA A 41 8.21 4.97 -6.30
C ALA A 41 7.43 4.65 -5.02
N TYR A 42 6.24 4.07 -5.16
CA TYR A 42 5.38 3.76 -4.01
C TYR A 42 5.48 2.32 -3.52
N GLN A 43 6.29 1.47 -4.15
CA GLN A 43 6.51 0.11 -3.66
C GLN A 43 6.99 0.07 -2.20
N PRO A 44 7.93 0.94 -1.77
CA PRO A 44 8.37 0.92 -0.38
C PRO A 44 7.24 1.12 0.62
N LEU A 45 6.23 1.90 0.27
CA LEU A 45 5.07 2.10 1.15
C LEU A 45 4.33 0.78 1.36
N VAL A 46 4.14 0.00 0.30
CA VAL A 46 3.46 -1.30 0.41
C VAL A 46 4.22 -2.23 1.34
N PHE A 47 5.54 -2.32 1.17
CA PHE A 47 6.37 -3.16 2.04
C PHE A 47 6.32 -2.70 3.49
N LYS A 48 6.39 -1.40 3.70
CA LYS A 48 6.34 -0.83 5.05
C LYS A 48 5.05 -1.23 5.76
N ILE A 49 3.93 -1.13 5.07
CA ILE A 49 2.64 -1.49 5.64
C ILE A 49 2.57 -2.99 5.93
N ALA A 50 3.01 -3.82 4.97
CA ALA A 50 2.99 -5.27 5.14
C ALA A 50 3.83 -5.70 6.34
N ILE A 51 5.01 -5.12 6.49
CA ILE A 51 5.91 -5.47 7.57
C ILE A 51 5.32 -5.07 8.93
N SER A 52 4.53 -4.01 8.97
CA SER A 52 3.93 -3.54 10.21
C SER A 52 3.02 -4.58 10.87
N PHE A 53 2.55 -5.57 10.11
CA PHE A 53 1.71 -6.63 10.66
C PHE A 53 2.51 -7.69 11.42
N GLN A 54 3.83 -7.69 11.30
CA GLN A 54 4.72 -8.57 12.09
C GLN A 54 4.43 -10.05 11.90
N LEU A 55 4.21 -10.45 10.67
CA LEU A 55 3.95 -11.84 10.30
C LEU A 55 5.24 -12.50 9.81
N GLN A 56 5.17 -13.82 9.58
CA GLN A 56 6.30 -14.55 9.01
C GLN A 56 6.56 -14.08 7.59
N GLU A 57 7.77 -14.39 7.09
CA GLU A 57 8.18 -13.89 5.78
C GLU A 57 7.21 -14.26 4.66
N ASN A 58 6.77 -15.53 4.63
CA ASN A 58 5.86 -15.99 3.60
C ASN A 58 4.55 -15.21 3.61
N GLU A 59 4.01 -14.99 4.80
CA GLU A 59 2.75 -14.26 4.95
C GLU A 59 2.94 -12.79 4.61
N THR A 60 4.08 -12.21 5.00
CA THR A 60 4.40 -10.84 4.65
C THR A 60 4.45 -10.65 3.14
N MET A 61 5.06 -11.58 2.42
CA MET A 61 5.14 -11.50 0.96
C MET A 61 3.76 -11.64 0.32
N GLU A 62 2.87 -12.46 0.90
CA GLU A 62 1.49 -12.55 0.45
C GLU A 62 0.78 -11.20 0.62
N LEU A 63 1.00 -10.54 1.76
CA LEU A 63 0.42 -9.22 1.99
C LEU A 63 0.97 -8.18 1.01
N VAL A 64 2.25 -8.28 0.68
CA VAL A 64 2.84 -7.37 -0.31
C VAL A 64 2.10 -7.50 -1.64
N GLN A 65 1.82 -8.72 -2.08
CA GLN A 65 1.10 -8.92 -3.34
C GLN A 65 -0.29 -8.31 -3.28
N GLU A 66 -1.02 -8.52 -2.17
CA GLU A 66 -2.33 -7.92 -2.00
C GLU A 66 -2.24 -6.41 -1.94
N GLY A 67 -1.22 -5.90 -1.25
CA GLY A 67 -1.02 -4.47 -1.14
C GLY A 67 -0.69 -3.80 -2.47
N MET A 68 0.04 -4.50 -3.33
CA MET A 68 0.33 -3.97 -4.67
C MET A 68 -0.94 -3.82 -5.50
N VAL A 69 -1.89 -4.75 -5.37
CA VAL A 69 -3.19 -4.60 -6.02
C VAL A 69 -3.91 -3.37 -5.48
N GLY A 70 -3.87 -3.18 -4.16
CA GLY A 70 -4.46 -1.99 -3.54
C GLY A 70 -3.83 -0.70 -4.02
N LEU A 71 -2.51 -0.71 -4.20
CA LEU A 71 -1.80 0.45 -4.73
C LEU A 71 -2.27 0.78 -6.15
N LEU A 72 -2.39 -0.24 -7.00
CA LEU A 72 -2.87 -0.05 -8.37
C LEU A 72 -4.30 0.49 -8.40
N GLU A 73 -5.17 -0.06 -7.56
CA GLU A 73 -6.55 0.42 -7.45
C GLU A 73 -6.58 1.87 -6.99
N ALA A 74 -5.74 2.22 -6.03
CA ALA A 74 -5.68 3.60 -5.56
C ALA A 74 -5.26 4.54 -6.68
N ALA A 75 -4.26 4.14 -7.48
CA ALA A 75 -3.79 4.97 -8.57
C ALA A 75 -4.88 5.19 -9.62
N GLU A 76 -5.69 4.18 -9.89
CA GLU A 76 -6.77 4.29 -10.86
C GLU A 76 -7.87 5.24 -10.41
N ASN A 77 -8.06 5.39 -9.11
CA ASN A 77 -9.14 6.18 -8.55
C ASN A 77 -8.68 7.51 -7.97
N TYR A 78 -7.40 7.82 -8.08
CA TYR A 78 -6.84 9.02 -7.49
C TYR A 78 -7.10 10.24 -8.35
N ASP A 79 -7.61 11.30 -7.72
CA ASP A 79 -7.81 12.59 -8.37
C ASP A 79 -6.86 13.60 -7.74
N TYR A 80 -5.78 13.90 -8.46
CA TYR A 80 -4.73 14.78 -7.97
C TYR A 80 -5.21 16.22 -7.76
N THR A 81 -6.35 16.57 -8.37
CA THR A 81 -6.86 17.94 -8.25
C THR A 81 -7.54 18.22 -6.91
N ARG A 82 -7.82 17.18 -6.13
CA ARG A 82 -8.54 17.33 -4.86
C ARG A 82 -7.67 17.74 -3.68
N GLY A 83 -6.37 17.81 -3.87
CA GLY A 83 -5.47 18.28 -2.83
C GLY A 83 -5.15 17.28 -1.72
N VAL A 84 -5.57 16.04 -1.86
CA VAL A 84 -5.22 14.98 -0.92
C VAL A 84 -3.96 14.29 -1.41
N ALA A 85 -2.99 14.08 -0.51
CA ALA A 85 -1.75 13.39 -0.90
C ALA A 85 -2.04 11.95 -1.29
N PHE A 86 -1.43 11.49 -2.38
CA PHE A 86 -1.64 10.12 -2.83
C PHE A 86 -1.25 9.10 -1.77
N SER A 87 -0.16 9.35 -1.04
CA SER A 87 0.31 8.42 0.00
C SER A 87 -0.78 8.14 1.04
N VAL A 88 -1.55 9.16 1.41
CA VAL A 88 -2.64 8.98 2.37
C VAL A 88 -3.76 8.15 1.76
N PHE A 89 -4.17 8.52 0.56
CA PHE A 89 -5.23 7.81 -0.16
C PHE A 89 -4.86 6.34 -0.38
N ALA A 90 -3.62 6.11 -0.82
CA ALA A 90 -3.15 4.75 -1.11
C ALA A 90 -3.04 3.90 0.14
N THR A 91 -2.63 4.50 1.27
CA THR A 91 -2.48 3.75 2.51
C THR A 91 -3.78 3.08 2.92
N PHE A 92 -4.90 3.76 2.80
CA PHE A 92 -6.20 3.18 3.12
C PHE A 92 -6.53 2.00 2.22
N ARG A 93 -6.28 2.12 0.92
CA ARG A 93 -6.55 1.03 -0.01
C ARG A 93 -5.64 -0.16 0.23
N ILE A 94 -4.36 0.11 0.44
CA ILE A 94 -3.37 -0.94 0.68
C ILE A 94 -3.73 -1.71 1.94
N LYS A 95 -3.97 -1.00 3.04
CA LYS A 95 -4.36 -1.65 4.30
C LYS A 95 -5.67 -2.41 4.17
N GLY A 96 -6.64 -1.84 3.47
CA GLY A 96 -7.92 -2.49 3.27
C GLY A 96 -7.78 -3.83 2.58
N ARG A 97 -6.95 -3.89 1.53
CA ARG A 97 -6.70 -5.15 0.82
C ARG A 97 -6.02 -6.17 1.72
N MET A 98 -5.04 -5.71 2.49
CA MET A 98 -4.32 -6.60 3.38
C MET A 98 -5.21 -7.16 4.48
N LEU A 99 -6.04 -6.31 5.08
CA LEU A 99 -6.97 -6.75 6.11
C LEU A 99 -8.02 -7.72 5.56
N ASP A 100 -8.51 -7.47 4.36
CA ASP A 100 -9.45 -8.38 3.71
C ASP A 100 -8.82 -9.75 3.49
N TYR A 101 -7.57 -9.76 3.05
CA TYR A 101 -6.85 -11.00 2.86
C TYR A 101 -6.71 -11.76 4.18
N LEU A 102 -6.34 -11.05 5.23
CA LEU A 102 -6.15 -11.68 6.55
C LEU A 102 -7.45 -12.22 7.11
N LYS A 103 -8.58 -11.58 6.83
CA LYS A 103 -9.88 -12.11 7.24
C LYS A 103 -10.20 -13.46 6.64
N LYS A 104 -9.64 -13.76 5.49
CA LYS A 104 -9.91 -15.01 4.77
C LYS A 104 -8.96 -16.13 5.18
N THR A 105 -8.06 -15.86 6.11
CA THR A 105 -7.09 -16.83 6.59
C THR A 105 -7.23 -17.00 8.10
N ASN A 106 -6.71 -18.10 8.62
CA ASN A 106 -6.74 -18.34 10.07
C ASN A 106 -5.94 -17.29 10.82
N ASN A 107 -4.83 -16.85 10.25
CA ASN A 107 -3.98 -15.82 10.86
C ASN A 107 -4.69 -14.49 10.91
N GLY A 108 -5.54 -14.22 9.92
CA GLY A 108 -6.28 -12.98 9.85
C GLY A 108 -7.23 -12.79 10.99
N MET A 109 -7.92 -13.84 11.39
CA MET A 109 -8.87 -13.73 12.49
C MET A 109 -8.18 -13.36 13.80
N LEU A 110 -7.07 -14.03 14.10
CA LEU A 110 -6.31 -13.74 15.30
C LEU A 110 -5.77 -12.32 15.28
N TYR A 111 -5.31 -11.88 14.13
CA TYR A 111 -4.76 -10.55 14.00
C TYR A 111 -5.82 -9.47 14.20
N LEU A 112 -6.99 -9.69 13.65
CA LEU A 112 -8.09 -8.74 13.81
C LEU A 112 -8.51 -8.64 15.27
N GLU A 113 -8.54 -9.75 15.97
CA GLU A 113 -8.87 -9.73 17.40
C GLU A 113 -7.81 -8.95 18.17
N GLY A 114 -6.53 -9.09 17.81
CA GLY A 114 -5.46 -8.34 18.43
C GLY A 114 -5.63 -6.83 18.23
N ASP A 115 -5.99 -6.43 17.03
CA ASP A 115 -6.24 -5.02 16.72
C ASP A 115 -7.44 -4.50 17.52
N LEU A 116 -8.50 -5.28 17.58
CA LEU A 116 -9.68 -4.89 18.36
C LEU A 116 -9.33 -4.75 19.84
N GLY A 117 -8.47 -5.62 20.33
CA GLY A 117 -8.02 -5.54 21.72
C GLY A 117 -7.22 -4.29 22.02
N ARG A 118 -6.72 -3.62 21.03
CA ARG A 118 -5.99 -2.36 21.19
C ARG A 118 -6.91 -1.14 21.17
N GLY A 119 -8.21 -1.37 21.12
CA GLY A 119 -9.16 -0.28 21.15
C GLY A 119 -9.48 0.29 19.78
N LEU A 120 -9.17 -0.42 18.74
CA LEU A 120 -9.52 0.03 17.39
C LEU A 120 -11.02 -0.09 17.17
N THR A 121 -11.56 0.86 16.45
CA THR A 121 -12.99 0.92 16.22
C THR A 121 -13.49 -0.11 15.23
N LEU A 122 -12.61 -0.80 14.56
CA LEU A 122 -13.01 -1.79 13.57
C LEU A 122 -14.00 -2.82 14.13
N GLY A 123 -13.74 -3.28 15.35
CA GLY A 123 -14.64 -4.25 16.00
C GLY A 123 -15.98 -3.66 16.35
N GLU A 124 -16.00 -2.42 16.70
CA GLU A 124 -17.23 -1.75 17.10
C GLU A 124 -18.19 -1.60 15.93
N THR A 125 -17.69 -1.61 14.74
CA THR A 125 -18.50 -1.51 13.54
C THR A 125 -19.08 -2.83 13.13
N LEU A 126 -18.66 -3.88 13.78
CA LEU A 126 -19.16 -5.22 13.51
C LEU A 126 -20.36 -5.54 14.43
#